data_30b34201d507a0eed5a62f8404fb450b
#
_entry.id   30b34201d507a0eed5a62f8404fb450b
#
_cell.length_a   1.000
_cell.length_b   1.000
_cell.length_c   1.000
_cell.angle_alpha   90.00
_cell.angle_beta   90.00
_cell.angle_gamma   90.00
#
_symmetry.space_group_name_H-M   'P 1'
#
loop_
_entity.id
_entity.type
_entity.pdbx_description
1 polymer ?
#
loop_
_entity_poly.entity_id
_entity_poly.type
_entity_poly.pdbx_seq_one_letter_code
_entity_poly.pdbx_strand_id
1 'polypeptide(L)'
;MKDKQDLRKISSHGEAVEISFPDLLKKCGELYSQELGIDVKNEPFKWLLASILFGARISSSIAKKTYKYYETAGLTSPEKIATVNEKVLIKIHGQGGYARYDGITAAYVHGVAKKLLDEYDGQVKKLDEKSENPRDLELKLQEFRGIGPITTKIFLRELRGIWRNAQPEPTSIEVVAAKNLGILKNDRDALKNLENFWRKNAVEGFSFRNFEAALVRLGLEFRRKRSNQ
;
A
#
# COMPACT_ATOMS: atom_id res chain seq x y z
N MET A 1 24.58 -24.99 6.81
CA MET A 1 23.32 -24.57 7.43
C MET A 1 23.42 -23.06 7.65
N LYS A 2 22.64 -22.25 6.91
CA LYS A 2 22.58 -20.80 7.18
C LYS A 2 21.81 -20.60 8.47
N ASP A 3 22.41 -19.94 9.44
CA ASP A 3 21.76 -19.56 10.67
C ASP A 3 20.42 -18.86 10.36
N LYS A 4 19.32 -19.47 10.82
CA LYS A 4 18.00 -18.82 10.76
C LYS A 4 18.09 -17.60 11.65
N GLN A 5 18.10 -16.41 11.06
CA GLN A 5 18.15 -15.17 11.83
C GLN A 5 16.80 -15.00 12.53
N ASP A 6 16.79 -15.26 13.82
CA ASP A 6 15.63 -15.04 14.66
C ASP A 6 15.44 -13.54 14.88
N LEU A 7 14.24 -13.07 14.56
CA LEU A 7 13.86 -11.67 14.77
C LEU A 7 13.12 -11.55 16.10
N ARG A 8 13.50 -10.57 16.91
CA ARG A 8 12.80 -10.30 18.17
C ARG A 8 11.57 -9.43 17.91
N LYS A 9 10.41 -9.96 18.19
CA LYS A 9 9.16 -9.21 18.24
C LYS A 9 8.87 -8.84 19.69
N ILE A 10 8.82 -7.56 20.02
CA ILE A 10 8.41 -7.10 21.35
C ILE A 10 6.89 -7.19 21.43
N SER A 11 6.38 -8.03 22.35
CA SER A 11 4.95 -8.12 22.64
C SER A 11 4.47 -6.90 23.45
N SER A 12 3.15 -6.70 23.51
CA SER A 12 2.54 -5.61 24.31
C SER A 12 2.76 -5.74 25.83
N HIS A 13 3.30 -6.87 26.30
CA HIS A 13 3.55 -7.15 27.72
C HIS A 13 5.05 -7.16 28.05
N GLY A 14 5.90 -6.61 27.19
CA GLY A 14 7.34 -6.56 27.43
C GLY A 14 8.09 -7.88 27.20
N GLU A 15 7.41 -8.96 26.90
CA GLU A 15 8.03 -10.24 26.55
C GLU A 15 8.48 -10.21 25.09
N ALA A 16 9.74 -10.51 24.83
CA ALA A 16 10.28 -10.67 23.49
C ALA A 16 9.78 -11.99 22.90
N VAL A 17 8.91 -11.94 21.91
CA VAL A 17 8.53 -13.12 21.14
C VAL A 17 9.50 -13.26 19.97
N GLU A 18 10.26 -14.34 19.97
CA GLU A 18 11.15 -14.66 18.84
C GLU A 18 10.30 -15.25 17.70
N ILE A 19 10.45 -14.67 16.51
CA ILE A 19 9.83 -15.15 15.29
C ILE A 19 10.91 -15.28 14.22
N SER A 20 10.97 -16.40 13.52
CA SER A 20 11.89 -16.55 12.41
C SER A 20 11.45 -15.67 11.23
N PHE A 21 12.40 -15.18 10.44
CA PHE A 21 12.08 -14.33 9.29
C PHE A 21 11.17 -15.03 8.26
N PRO A 22 11.36 -16.31 7.91
CA PRO A 22 10.42 -17.03 7.05
C PRO A 22 9.00 -17.13 7.62
N ASP A 23 8.86 -17.34 8.93
CA ASP A 23 7.54 -17.43 9.54
C ASP A 23 6.84 -16.07 9.61
N LEU A 24 7.61 -14.99 9.78
CA LEU A 24 7.10 -13.63 9.66
C LEU A 24 6.51 -13.39 8.27
N LEU A 25 7.23 -13.76 7.20
CA LEU A 25 6.76 -13.58 5.83
C LEU A 25 5.52 -14.44 5.53
N LYS A 26 5.51 -15.70 5.96
CA LYS A 26 4.33 -16.56 5.81
C LYS A 26 3.10 -15.99 6.50
N LYS A 27 3.26 -15.41 7.69
CA LYS A 27 2.17 -14.88 8.49
C LYS A 27 1.70 -13.50 8.03
N CYS A 28 2.61 -12.64 7.60
CA CYS A 28 2.36 -11.21 7.40
C CYS A 28 2.78 -10.70 6.02
N GLY A 29 3.37 -11.52 5.15
CA GLY A 29 4.00 -11.09 3.91
C GLY A 29 3.08 -11.09 2.69
N GLU A 30 1.83 -11.51 2.79
CA GLU A 30 0.88 -11.43 1.67
C GLU A 30 0.70 -9.98 1.22
N LEU A 31 0.73 -9.73 -0.10
CA LEU A 31 0.52 -8.39 -0.63
C LEU A 31 -0.95 -7.97 -0.47
N TYR A 32 -1.21 -6.70 -0.22
CA TYR A 32 -2.58 -6.19 -0.10
C TYR A 32 -3.36 -6.31 -1.42
N SER A 33 -2.68 -6.18 -2.56
CA SER A 33 -3.26 -6.43 -3.87
C SER A 33 -3.66 -7.90 -4.05
N GLN A 34 -2.84 -8.84 -3.59
CA GLN A 34 -3.14 -10.27 -3.65
C GLN A 34 -4.38 -10.63 -2.81
N GLU A 35 -4.51 -10.06 -1.60
CA GLU A 35 -5.72 -10.22 -0.79
C GLU A 35 -7.00 -9.73 -1.48
N LEU A 36 -6.88 -8.80 -2.42
CA LEU A 36 -7.98 -8.27 -3.22
C LEU A 36 -8.15 -8.97 -4.56
N GLY A 37 -7.24 -9.87 -4.93
CA GLY A 37 -7.24 -10.55 -6.23
C GLY A 37 -6.82 -9.63 -7.39
N ILE A 38 -6.00 -8.59 -7.11
CA ILE A 38 -5.56 -7.61 -8.11
C ILE A 38 -4.18 -8.00 -8.65
N ASP A 39 -4.07 -8.15 -9.97
CA ASP A 39 -2.77 -8.19 -10.65
C ASP A 39 -2.26 -6.76 -10.89
N VAL A 40 -1.37 -6.30 -10.02
CA VAL A 40 -0.85 -4.92 -10.09
C VAL A 40 -0.10 -4.60 -11.37
N LYS A 41 0.45 -5.60 -12.06
CA LYS A 41 1.15 -5.43 -13.33
C LYS A 41 0.18 -5.14 -14.48
N ASN A 42 -0.92 -5.87 -14.54
CA ASN A 42 -1.90 -5.79 -15.62
C ASN A 42 -3.09 -4.89 -15.28
N GLU A 43 -3.37 -4.68 -13.98
CA GLU A 43 -4.52 -3.93 -13.49
C GLU A 43 -4.13 -2.77 -12.55
N PRO A 44 -3.15 -1.92 -12.93
CA PRO A 44 -2.62 -0.89 -12.02
C PRO A 44 -3.67 0.14 -11.59
N PHE A 45 -4.73 0.38 -12.38
CA PHE A 45 -5.82 1.26 -11.95
C PHE A 45 -6.64 0.66 -10.81
N LYS A 46 -6.92 -0.63 -10.82
CA LYS A 46 -7.60 -1.30 -9.70
C LYS A 46 -6.79 -1.14 -8.40
N TRP A 47 -5.47 -1.30 -8.51
CA TRP A 47 -4.58 -1.10 -7.37
C TRP A 47 -4.51 0.37 -6.92
N LEU A 48 -4.53 1.34 -7.85
CA LEU A 48 -4.58 2.76 -7.51
C LEU A 48 -5.87 3.09 -6.75
N LEU A 49 -7.02 2.60 -7.22
CA LEU A 49 -8.32 2.75 -6.57
C LEU A 49 -8.29 2.17 -5.13
N ALA A 50 -7.80 0.95 -4.97
CA ALA A 50 -7.64 0.33 -3.66
C ALA A 50 -6.67 1.15 -2.77
N SER A 51 -5.57 1.66 -3.34
CA SER A 51 -4.59 2.47 -2.61
C SER A 51 -5.16 3.80 -2.09
N ILE A 52 -6.07 4.43 -2.84
CA ILE A 52 -6.81 5.62 -2.37
C ILE A 52 -7.66 5.27 -1.14
N LEU A 53 -8.33 4.12 -1.14
CA LEU A 53 -9.12 3.67 0.00
C LEU A 53 -8.24 3.30 1.20
N PHE A 54 -7.12 2.61 1.00
CA PHE A 54 -6.15 2.32 2.07
C PHE A 54 -5.45 3.55 2.62
N GLY A 55 -5.25 4.59 1.80
CA GLY A 55 -4.68 5.87 2.21
C GLY A 55 -5.65 6.76 2.99
N ALA A 56 -6.94 6.45 2.97
CA ALA A 56 -7.96 7.17 3.74
C ALA A 56 -7.87 6.82 5.24
N ARG A 57 -8.47 7.69 6.08
CA ARG A 57 -8.49 7.49 7.54
C ARG A 57 -9.59 6.50 7.96
N ILE A 58 -9.56 5.30 7.40
CA ILE A 58 -10.47 4.19 7.69
C ILE A 58 -9.67 2.92 8.01
N SER A 59 -10.32 1.93 8.58
CA SER A 59 -9.67 0.63 8.80
C SER A 59 -9.40 -0.10 7.47
N SER A 60 -8.37 -0.93 7.44
CA SER A 60 -8.08 -1.76 6.25
C SER A 60 -9.24 -2.68 5.88
N SER A 61 -10.02 -3.15 6.85
CA SER A 61 -11.21 -3.97 6.59
C SER A 61 -12.30 -3.19 5.85
N ILE A 62 -12.55 -1.93 6.23
CA ILE A 62 -13.48 -1.05 5.52
C ILE A 62 -12.96 -0.76 4.10
N ALA A 63 -11.67 -0.45 3.94
CA ALA A 63 -11.07 -0.21 2.63
C ALA A 63 -11.25 -1.42 1.68
N LYS A 64 -10.92 -2.63 2.15
CA LYS A 64 -11.11 -3.89 1.40
C LYS A 64 -12.57 -4.11 1.02
N LYS A 65 -13.49 -3.96 1.99
CA LYS A 65 -14.91 -4.14 1.75
C LYS A 65 -15.44 -3.13 0.73
N THR A 66 -15.03 -1.86 0.84
CA THR A 66 -15.42 -0.81 -0.11
C THR A 66 -14.91 -1.13 -1.52
N TYR A 67 -13.65 -1.56 -1.66
CA TYR A 67 -13.11 -1.98 -2.95
C TYR A 67 -13.91 -3.12 -3.57
N LYS A 68 -14.32 -4.12 -2.80
CA LYS A 68 -15.16 -5.22 -3.29
C LYS A 68 -16.52 -4.74 -3.82
N TYR A 69 -17.11 -3.69 -3.26
CA TYR A 69 -18.31 -3.09 -3.82
C TYR A 69 -18.05 -2.36 -5.16
N TYR A 70 -16.89 -1.70 -5.33
CA TYR A 70 -16.48 -1.19 -6.64
C TYR A 70 -16.36 -2.30 -7.68
N GLU A 71 -15.74 -3.41 -7.30
CA GLU A 71 -15.57 -4.58 -8.16
C GLU A 71 -16.91 -5.20 -8.54
N THR A 72 -17.81 -5.44 -7.59
CA THR A 72 -19.15 -5.97 -7.81
C THR A 72 -19.99 -5.05 -8.72
N ALA A 73 -19.84 -3.73 -8.58
CA ALA A 73 -20.50 -2.75 -9.44
C ALA A 73 -19.84 -2.62 -10.83
N GLY A 74 -18.72 -3.31 -11.08
CA GLY A 74 -17.95 -3.20 -12.31
C GLY A 74 -17.25 -1.85 -12.49
N LEU A 75 -17.13 -1.03 -11.44
CA LEU A 75 -16.55 0.32 -11.45
C LEU A 75 -15.05 0.26 -11.11
N THR A 76 -14.28 -0.43 -11.93
CA THR A 76 -12.85 -0.69 -11.73
C THR A 76 -11.97 -0.23 -12.88
N SER A 77 -12.47 0.67 -13.72
CA SER A 77 -11.67 1.35 -14.76
C SER A 77 -11.97 2.85 -14.79
N PRO A 78 -11.03 3.68 -15.28
CA PRO A 78 -11.22 5.14 -15.36
C PRO A 78 -12.47 5.52 -16.15
N GLU A 79 -12.71 4.86 -17.29
CA GLU A 79 -13.83 5.15 -18.17
C GLU A 79 -15.18 4.93 -17.45
N LYS A 80 -15.31 3.81 -16.74
CA LYS A 80 -16.54 3.49 -16.02
C LYS A 80 -16.77 4.42 -14.84
N ILE A 81 -15.71 4.77 -14.09
CA ILE A 81 -15.84 5.69 -12.95
C ILE A 81 -16.18 7.11 -13.43
N ALA A 82 -15.54 7.58 -14.50
CA ALA A 82 -15.77 8.93 -15.01
C ALA A 82 -17.20 9.15 -15.56
N THR A 83 -17.89 8.07 -15.96
CA THR A 83 -19.24 8.17 -16.54
C THR A 83 -20.37 8.08 -15.52
N VAL A 84 -20.10 7.60 -14.29
CA VAL A 84 -21.15 7.50 -13.27
C VAL A 84 -21.30 8.78 -12.47
N ASN A 85 -22.50 9.01 -11.95
CA ASN A 85 -22.73 10.10 -11.03
C ASN A 85 -21.99 9.83 -9.69
N GLU A 86 -21.40 10.84 -9.10
CA GLU A 86 -20.68 10.73 -7.81
C GLU A 86 -21.55 10.13 -6.70
N LYS A 87 -22.88 10.33 -6.74
CA LYS A 87 -23.83 9.72 -5.79
C LYS A 87 -23.77 8.18 -5.80
N VAL A 88 -23.42 7.56 -6.96
CA VAL A 88 -23.24 6.11 -7.06
C VAL A 88 -21.99 5.70 -6.26
N LEU A 89 -20.89 6.45 -6.39
CA LEU A 89 -19.66 6.19 -5.65
C LEU A 89 -19.84 6.39 -4.14
N ILE A 90 -20.60 7.42 -3.73
CA ILE A 90 -20.96 7.65 -2.32
C ILE A 90 -21.75 6.45 -1.77
N LYS A 91 -22.73 5.95 -2.54
CA LYS A 91 -23.49 4.75 -2.15
C LYS A 91 -22.60 3.53 -1.94
N ILE A 92 -21.63 3.31 -2.85
CA ILE A 92 -20.64 2.24 -2.73
C ILE A 92 -19.80 2.40 -1.46
N HIS A 93 -19.36 3.61 -1.15
CA HIS A 93 -18.62 3.90 0.09
C HIS A 93 -19.46 3.54 1.32
N GLY A 94 -20.73 3.99 1.37
CA GLY A 94 -21.65 3.66 2.47
C GLY A 94 -21.87 2.15 2.64
N GLN A 95 -22.04 1.40 1.54
CA GLN A 95 -22.15 -0.06 1.57
C GLN A 95 -20.88 -0.74 2.12
N GLY A 96 -19.70 -0.17 1.84
CA GLY A 96 -18.42 -0.61 2.38
C GLY A 96 -18.27 -0.31 3.89
N GLY A 97 -19.11 0.55 4.45
CA GLY A 97 -19.00 1.06 5.82
C GLY A 97 -18.13 2.32 5.93
N TYR A 98 -17.83 2.96 4.79
CA TYR A 98 -17.08 4.21 4.74
C TYR A 98 -18.07 5.39 4.82
N ALA A 99 -18.49 5.73 6.06
CA ALA A 99 -19.52 6.76 6.28
C ALA A 99 -18.94 8.17 6.52
N ARG A 100 -17.68 8.29 6.96
CA ARG A 100 -17.05 9.57 7.21
C ARG A 100 -16.15 9.97 6.03
N TYR A 101 -16.38 11.16 5.45
CA TYR A 101 -15.67 11.68 4.28
C TYR A 101 -15.92 10.90 2.97
N ASP A 102 -16.97 10.09 2.92
CA ASP A 102 -17.36 9.30 1.76
C ASP A 102 -17.58 10.16 0.50
N GLY A 103 -18.29 11.29 0.63
CA GLY A 103 -18.52 12.24 -0.46
C GLY A 103 -17.23 12.86 -1.00
N ILE A 104 -16.31 13.27 -0.10
CA ILE A 104 -15.03 13.86 -0.52
C ILE A 104 -14.18 12.82 -1.23
N THR A 105 -14.13 11.59 -0.72
CA THR A 105 -13.34 10.53 -1.36
C THR A 105 -13.97 10.07 -2.67
N ALA A 106 -15.31 10.05 -2.78
CA ALA A 106 -15.99 9.79 -4.05
C ALA A 106 -15.63 10.84 -5.12
N ALA A 107 -15.63 12.11 -4.75
CA ALA A 107 -15.20 13.19 -5.65
C ALA A 107 -13.72 13.04 -6.06
N TYR A 108 -12.84 12.62 -5.14
CA TYR A 108 -11.44 12.35 -5.48
C TYR A 108 -11.30 11.19 -6.45
N VAL A 109 -11.95 10.07 -6.21
CA VAL A 109 -11.92 8.89 -7.10
C VAL A 109 -12.44 9.26 -8.50
N HIS A 110 -13.53 10.02 -8.57
CA HIS A 110 -14.09 10.51 -9.84
C HIS A 110 -13.13 11.46 -10.56
N GLY A 111 -12.51 12.41 -9.83
CA GLY A 111 -11.52 13.35 -10.37
C GLY A 111 -10.25 12.64 -10.86
N VAL A 112 -9.77 11.62 -10.13
CA VAL A 112 -8.63 10.78 -10.55
C VAL A 112 -8.92 10.09 -11.87
N ALA A 113 -10.11 9.49 -12.01
CA ALA A 113 -10.51 8.83 -13.24
C ALA A 113 -10.54 9.79 -14.43
N LYS A 114 -11.16 10.97 -14.27
CA LYS A 114 -11.20 12.01 -15.31
C LYS A 114 -9.81 12.48 -15.72
N LYS A 115 -8.98 12.88 -14.75
CA LYS A 115 -7.60 13.36 -15.04
C LYS A 115 -6.77 12.28 -15.76
N LEU A 116 -6.93 10.99 -15.38
CA LEU A 116 -6.26 9.91 -16.10
C LEU A 116 -6.71 9.82 -17.57
N LEU A 117 -7.99 9.98 -17.86
CA LEU A 117 -8.50 9.96 -19.23
C LEU A 117 -7.96 11.17 -20.02
N ASP A 118 -8.00 12.36 -19.43
CA ASP A 118 -7.64 13.61 -20.10
C ASP A 118 -6.12 13.72 -20.38
N GLU A 119 -5.26 13.26 -19.46
CA GLU A 119 -3.81 13.53 -19.52
C GLU A 119 -2.97 12.27 -19.80
N TYR A 120 -3.53 11.07 -19.57
CA TYR A 120 -2.81 9.79 -19.60
C TYR A 120 -3.55 8.71 -20.42
N ASP A 121 -4.55 9.08 -21.23
CA ASP A 121 -5.36 8.16 -22.04
C ASP A 121 -5.95 6.99 -21.22
N GLY A 122 -6.34 7.27 -19.98
CA GLY A 122 -6.87 6.27 -19.04
C GLY A 122 -5.84 5.29 -18.47
N GLN A 123 -4.56 5.43 -18.80
CA GLN A 123 -3.52 4.46 -18.47
C GLN A 123 -2.62 4.93 -17.34
N VAL A 124 -2.79 4.38 -16.15
CA VAL A 124 -1.98 4.71 -14.96
C VAL A 124 -0.48 4.49 -15.19
N LYS A 125 -0.11 3.49 -16.02
CA LYS A 125 1.29 3.19 -16.33
C LYS A 125 2.01 4.33 -17.03
N LYS A 126 1.30 5.17 -17.78
CA LYS A 126 1.88 6.36 -18.42
C LYS A 126 2.48 7.37 -17.43
N LEU A 127 2.05 7.34 -16.17
CA LEU A 127 2.70 8.14 -15.12
C LEU A 127 4.17 7.74 -14.95
N ASP A 128 4.46 6.43 -14.86
CA ASP A 128 5.85 5.94 -14.77
C ASP A 128 6.63 6.19 -16.05
N GLU A 129 6.01 5.94 -17.21
CA GLU A 129 6.63 6.11 -18.53
C GLU A 129 7.04 7.58 -18.80
N LYS A 130 6.19 8.53 -18.34
CA LYS A 130 6.44 9.98 -18.46
C LYS A 130 7.32 10.54 -17.32
N SER A 131 7.71 9.72 -16.35
CA SER A 131 8.52 10.15 -15.22
C SER A 131 10.01 9.96 -15.47
N GLU A 132 10.80 10.99 -15.14
CA GLU A 132 12.25 10.98 -15.31
C GLU A 132 12.95 10.13 -14.23
N ASN A 133 12.45 10.17 -13.01
CA ASN A 133 13.02 9.51 -11.84
C ASN A 133 11.95 9.19 -10.79
N PRO A 134 12.27 8.43 -9.72
CA PRO A 134 11.32 8.08 -8.68
C PRO A 134 10.61 9.27 -8.01
N ARG A 135 11.33 10.36 -7.79
CA ARG A 135 10.76 11.56 -7.16
C ARG A 135 9.74 12.23 -8.07
N ASP A 136 10.01 12.29 -9.37
CA ASP A 136 9.10 12.85 -10.36
C ASP A 136 7.80 12.02 -10.45
N LEU A 137 7.90 10.69 -10.41
CA LEU A 137 6.72 9.82 -10.34
C LEU A 137 5.86 10.07 -9.09
N GLU A 138 6.51 10.23 -7.93
CA GLU A 138 5.80 10.59 -6.70
C GLU A 138 5.07 11.93 -6.81
N LEU A 139 5.70 12.94 -7.40
CA LEU A 139 5.11 14.26 -7.59
C LEU A 139 3.92 14.20 -8.55
N LYS A 140 4.07 13.55 -9.71
CA LYS A 140 2.97 13.37 -10.67
C LYS A 140 1.76 12.66 -10.06
N LEU A 141 1.98 11.64 -9.22
CA LEU A 141 0.88 10.99 -8.48
C LEU A 141 0.21 11.96 -7.50
N GLN A 142 0.98 12.81 -6.83
CA GLN A 142 0.45 13.78 -5.86
C GLN A 142 -0.24 14.99 -6.50
N GLU A 143 -0.15 15.19 -7.80
CA GLU A 143 -0.96 16.17 -8.55
C GLU A 143 -2.44 15.76 -8.63
N PHE A 144 -2.74 14.49 -8.43
CA PHE A 144 -4.12 14.02 -8.37
C PHE A 144 -4.73 14.38 -7.01
N ARG A 145 -5.79 15.16 -7.03
CA ARG A 145 -6.49 15.54 -5.78
C ARG A 145 -6.96 14.30 -5.04
N GLY A 146 -6.57 14.17 -3.78
CA GLY A 146 -6.87 13.00 -2.95
C GLY A 146 -5.78 11.94 -2.90
N ILE A 147 -4.74 12.07 -3.74
CA ILE A 147 -3.54 11.23 -3.68
C ILE A 147 -2.43 12.01 -2.96
N GLY A 148 -2.29 11.78 -1.66
CA GLY A 148 -1.22 12.35 -0.85
C GLY A 148 0.00 11.43 -0.74
N PRO A 149 1.05 11.85 0.00
CA PRO A 149 2.29 11.08 0.15
C PRO A 149 2.07 9.65 0.66
N ILE A 150 1.10 9.42 1.54
CA ILE A 150 0.81 8.07 2.08
C ILE A 150 0.19 7.19 1.00
N THR A 151 -0.82 7.67 0.28
CA THR A 151 -1.44 6.92 -0.83
C THR A 151 -0.42 6.59 -1.91
N THR A 152 0.44 7.56 -2.27
CA THR A 152 1.54 7.38 -3.22
C THR A 152 2.46 6.23 -2.80
N LYS A 153 2.89 6.21 -1.54
CA LYS A 153 3.76 5.14 -1.02
C LYS A 153 3.07 3.78 -0.98
N ILE A 154 1.79 3.72 -0.60
CA ILE A 154 1.00 2.48 -0.64
C ILE A 154 0.96 1.94 -2.06
N PHE A 155 0.65 2.79 -3.03
CA PHE A 155 0.55 2.42 -4.44
C PHE A 155 1.88 1.95 -5.01
N LEU A 156 2.94 2.73 -4.87
CA LEU A 156 4.25 2.45 -5.48
C LEU A 156 4.97 1.28 -4.82
N ARG A 157 4.75 1.00 -3.53
CA ARG A 157 5.38 -0.11 -2.83
C ARG A 157 5.12 -1.46 -3.53
N GLU A 158 3.88 -1.73 -3.93
CA GLU A 158 3.57 -2.99 -4.59
C GLU A 158 3.92 -3.03 -6.09
N LEU A 159 4.29 -1.89 -6.66
CA LEU A 159 4.83 -1.76 -8.01
C LEU A 159 6.36 -1.77 -8.06
N ARG A 160 7.03 -1.82 -6.92
CA ARG A 160 8.50 -1.92 -6.82
C ARG A 160 9.00 -3.13 -7.61
N GLY A 161 9.99 -2.89 -8.49
CA GLY A 161 10.53 -3.91 -9.37
C GLY A 161 9.64 -4.29 -10.56
N ILE A 162 8.45 -3.67 -10.69
CA ILE A 162 7.55 -3.79 -11.85
C ILE A 162 7.65 -2.51 -12.69
N TRP A 163 7.54 -1.35 -12.06
CA TRP A 163 7.72 -0.05 -12.68
C TRP A 163 9.14 0.46 -12.44
N ARG A 164 9.70 1.15 -13.42
CA ARG A 164 11.09 1.66 -13.39
C ARG A 164 11.32 2.62 -12.22
N ASN A 165 10.38 3.54 -12.01
CA ASN A 165 10.50 4.61 -11.03
C ASN A 165 9.75 4.31 -9.71
N ALA A 166 9.13 3.12 -9.54
CA ALA A 166 8.44 2.75 -8.31
C ALA A 166 9.45 2.36 -7.21
N GLN A 167 10.05 3.36 -6.56
CA GLN A 167 11.03 3.20 -5.49
C GLN A 167 10.70 4.09 -4.29
N PRO A 168 9.50 3.94 -3.67
CA PRO A 168 9.12 4.79 -2.55
C PRO A 168 9.98 4.51 -1.33
N GLU A 169 10.27 5.56 -0.56
CA GLU A 169 10.86 5.42 0.77
C GLU A 169 9.87 4.75 1.74
N PRO A 170 10.36 3.92 2.69
CA PRO A 170 9.52 3.30 3.71
C PRO A 170 8.70 4.34 4.48
N THR A 171 7.49 3.97 4.86
CA THR A 171 6.65 4.79 5.74
C THR A 171 7.15 4.71 7.18
N SER A 172 6.75 5.68 8.01
CA SER A 172 7.07 5.65 9.45
C SER A 172 6.60 4.37 10.14
N ILE A 173 5.52 3.75 9.65
CA ILE A 173 4.98 2.48 10.17
C ILE A 173 5.96 1.34 9.92
N GLU A 174 6.51 1.25 8.70
CA GLU A 174 7.51 0.24 8.32
C GLU A 174 8.81 0.43 9.09
N VAL A 175 9.27 1.68 9.23
CA VAL A 175 10.47 2.01 10.00
C VAL A 175 10.32 1.62 11.47
N VAL A 176 9.18 1.92 12.09
CA VAL A 176 8.90 1.52 13.48
C VAL A 176 8.92 -0.01 13.62
N ALA A 177 8.29 -0.73 12.69
CA ALA A 177 8.31 -2.20 12.70
C ALA A 177 9.73 -2.75 12.58
N ALA A 178 10.51 -2.23 11.63
CA ALA A 178 11.89 -2.67 11.40
C ALA A 178 12.82 -2.39 12.59
N LYS A 179 12.62 -1.26 13.29
CA LYS A 179 13.35 -0.96 14.53
C LYS A 179 12.99 -1.95 15.65
N ASN A 180 11.71 -2.24 15.84
CA ASN A 180 11.26 -3.21 16.85
C ASN A 180 11.75 -4.63 16.56
N LEU A 181 12.01 -4.97 15.32
CA LEU A 181 12.62 -6.23 14.91
C LEU A 181 14.15 -6.22 14.99
N GLY A 182 14.78 -5.10 15.36
CA GLY A 182 16.24 -4.95 15.42
C GLY A 182 16.91 -4.88 14.03
N ILE A 183 16.14 -4.70 12.95
CA ILE A 183 16.66 -4.61 11.57
C ILE A 183 17.25 -3.22 11.32
N LEU A 184 16.59 -2.17 11.80
CA LEU A 184 17.04 -0.79 11.71
C LEU A 184 17.45 -0.25 13.09
N LYS A 185 18.56 0.49 13.14
CA LYS A 185 19.00 1.21 14.34
C LYS A 185 18.41 2.63 14.40
N ASN A 186 18.27 3.27 13.26
CA ASN A 186 17.75 4.62 13.09
C ASN A 186 17.03 4.76 11.74
N ASP A 187 16.57 5.96 11.40
CA ASP A 187 15.78 6.23 10.19
C ASP A 187 16.65 6.55 8.95
N ARG A 188 17.97 6.71 9.14
CA ARG A 188 18.87 7.06 8.04
C ARG A 188 18.97 5.91 7.04
N ASP A 189 18.88 6.23 5.76
CA ASP A 189 19.00 5.25 4.66
C ASP A 189 18.11 4.03 4.87
N ALA A 190 16.88 4.22 5.39
CA ALA A 190 16.00 3.13 5.80
C ALA A 190 15.75 2.16 4.65
N LEU A 191 15.41 2.64 3.45
CA LEU A 191 15.20 1.79 2.29
C LEU A 191 16.43 0.94 1.98
N LYS A 192 17.60 1.57 1.84
CA LYS A 192 18.87 0.89 1.55
C LYS A 192 19.20 -0.19 2.58
N ASN A 193 18.97 0.10 3.87
CA ASN A 193 19.23 -0.86 4.93
C ASN A 193 18.24 -2.03 4.92
N LEU A 194 16.96 -1.80 4.61
CA LEU A 194 15.96 -2.85 4.43
C LEU A 194 16.26 -3.72 3.22
N GLU A 195 16.65 -3.12 2.09
CA GLU A 195 17.07 -3.86 0.90
C GLU A 195 18.33 -4.72 1.15
N ASN A 196 19.31 -4.16 1.91
CA ASN A 196 20.50 -4.92 2.30
C ASN A 196 20.16 -6.10 3.21
N PHE A 197 19.24 -5.88 4.16
CA PHE A 197 18.72 -6.95 5.01
C PHE A 197 18.04 -8.04 4.16
N TRP A 198 17.11 -7.63 3.27
CA TRP A 198 16.43 -8.55 2.37
C TRP A 198 17.41 -9.35 1.52
N ARG A 199 18.39 -8.71 0.88
CA ARG A 199 19.38 -9.37 0.00
C ARG A 199 20.16 -10.46 0.72
N LYS A 200 20.43 -10.29 2.02
CA LYS A 200 21.12 -11.29 2.85
C LYS A 200 20.22 -12.42 3.34
N ASN A 201 18.93 -12.16 3.49
CA ASN A 201 17.98 -13.05 4.13
C ASN A 201 16.80 -13.43 3.25
N ALA A 202 16.90 -13.24 1.93
CA ALA A 202 15.81 -13.54 1.00
C ALA A 202 15.27 -14.96 1.20
N VAL A 203 13.95 -15.08 1.18
CA VAL A 203 13.23 -16.33 1.38
C VAL A 203 12.57 -16.73 0.06
N GLU A 204 12.76 -17.97 -0.34
CA GLU A 204 12.16 -18.50 -1.57
C GLU A 204 10.64 -18.36 -1.56
N GLY A 205 10.07 -18.01 -2.71
CA GLY A 205 8.63 -17.75 -2.85
C GLY A 205 8.17 -16.36 -2.42
N PHE A 206 9.05 -15.52 -1.85
CA PHE A 206 8.75 -14.15 -1.45
C PHE A 206 9.64 -13.14 -2.17
N SER A 207 9.17 -11.90 -2.26
CA SER A 207 9.88 -10.74 -2.79
C SER A 207 10.11 -9.69 -1.70
N PHE A 208 10.91 -8.66 -1.99
CA PHE A 208 11.09 -7.53 -1.08
C PHE A 208 9.75 -6.84 -0.76
N ARG A 209 8.81 -6.79 -1.70
CA ARG A 209 7.45 -6.26 -1.48
C ARG A 209 6.69 -7.02 -0.38
N ASN A 210 6.86 -8.34 -0.33
CA ASN A 210 6.27 -9.16 0.75
C ASN A 210 6.85 -8.80 2.12
N PHE A 211 8.14 -8.52 2.17
CA PHE A 211 8.79 -8.04 3.39
C PHE A 211 8.27 -6.65 3.80
N GLU A 212 8.15 -5.72 2.85
CA GLU A 212 7.54 -4.41 3.12
C GLU A 212 6.08 -4.56 3.62
N ALA A 213 5.28 -5.45 3.02
CA ALA A 213 3.92 -5.74 3.47
C ALA A 213 3.87 -6.30 4.90
N ALA A 214 4.81 -7.17 5.25
CA ALA A 214 4.96 -7.69 6.62
C ALA A 214 5.30 -6.57 7.62
N LEU A 215 6.21 -5.67 7.27
CA LEU A 215 6.56 -4.52 8.11
C LEU A 215 5.36 -3.60 8.35
N VAL A 216 4.54 -3.35 7.31
CA VAL A 216 3.32 -2.54 7.46
C VAL A 216 2.35 -3.20 8.44
N ARG A 217 2.05 -4.49 8.30
CA ARG A 217 1.12 -5.19 9.22
C ARG A 217 1.60 -5.17 10.66
N LEU A 218 2.88 -5.44 10.87
CA LEU A 218 3.47 -5.37 12.19
C LEU A 218 3.43 -3.95 12.78
N GLY A 219 3.78 -2.94 12.00
CA GLY A 219 3.76 -1.56 12.46
C GLY A 219 2.36 -1.07 12.81
N LEU A 220 1.34 -1.49 12.06
CA LEU A 220 -0.07 -1.23 12.39
C LEU A 220 -0.49 -1.95 13.69
N GLU A 221 -0.04 -3.19 13.91
CA GLU A 221 -0.27 -3.92 15.14
C GLU A 221 0.34 -3.20 16.35
N PHE A 222 1.60 -2.76 16.24
CA PHE A 222 2.28 -1.99 17.30
C PHE A 222 1.58 -0.67 17.60
N ARG A 223 1.13 0.05 16.56
CA ARG A 223 0.40 1.30 16.73
C ARG A 223 -0.92 1.10 17.47
N ARG A 224 -1.69 0.07 17.10
CA ARG A 224 -2.97 -0.26 17.76
C ARG A 224 -2.78 -0.58 19.24
N LYS A 225 -1.73 -1.33 19.58
CA LYS A 225 -1.43 -1.68 20.97
C LYS A 225 -1.08 -0.47 21.82
N ARG A 226 -0.34 0.51 21.27
CA ARG A 226 0.00 1.77 21.98
C ARG A 226 -1.23 2.68 22.18
N SER A 227 -2.22 2.62 21.33
CA SER A 227 -3.44 3.46 21.44
C SER A 227 -4.43 2.90 22.47
N ASN A 228 -4.26 1.65 22.91
CA ASN A 228 -5.09 0.98 23.91
C ASN A 228 -4.47 0.96 25.31
N GLN A 229 -3.31 1.57 25.48
CA GLN A 229 -2.64 1.86 26.75
C GLN A 229 -2.80 3.33 27.12
#